data_7d532f979c1a23a13a32bc5c4c892b5b
#
_entry.id   7d532f979c1a23a13a32bc5c4c892b5b
#
_cell.length_a   1.000
_cell.length_b   1.000
_cell.length_c   1.000
_cell.angle_alpha   90.00
_cell.angle_beta   90.00
_cell.angle_gamma   90.00
#
_symmetry.space_group_name_H-M   'P 1'
#
loop_
_entity.id
_entity.type
_entity.pdbx_description
1 polymer ?
#
loop_
_entity_poly.entity_id
_entity_poly.type
_entity_poly.pdbx_seq_one_letter_code
_entity_poly.pdbx_strand_id
1 'polypeptide(L)'
;MTKVAFLLGTGLLVGSIACGGGPDYEDQANKALDGANLDAVNADYDASERVVHVTGTVPSEVDRQRAGDIVEQAVNNGARVANEVTVAGGHEEIADDLDGGIETRLENRVELDPTLKDQEISFDANNGVVTISGRVPTVSDKERVETMARSEEGVRDVTNALEVGASTVGSR
;
A
#
# COMPACT_ATOMS: atom_id res chain seq x y z
N MET A 1 42.26 50.22 -20.84
CA MET A 1 41.08 49.92 -21.71
C MET A 1 41.05 48.43 -21.97
N THR A 2 40.39 47.69 -21.11
CA THR A 2 40.36 46.24 -21.14
C THR A 2 38.94 45.81 -21.47
N LYS A 3 38.75 45.20 -22.65
CA LYS A 3 37.44 44.69 -23.10
C LYS A 3 37.21 43.33 -22.49
N VAL A 4 36.15 43.22 -21.70
CA VAL A 4 35.64 41.93 -21.20
C VAL A 4 34.69 41.36 -22.25
N ALA A 5 35.00 40.22 -22.81
CA ALA A 5 34.13 39.47 -23.71
C ALA A 5 33.20 38.59 -22.90
N PHE A 6 31.89 38.81 -23.06
CA PHE A 6 30.83 38.02 -22.46
C PHE A 6 30.52 36.81 -23.39
N LEU A 7 30.92 35.63 -22.97
CA LEU A 7 30.59 34.38 -23.68
C LEU A 7 29.21 33.88 -23.18
N LEU A 8 28.19 34.02 -24.03
CA LEU A 8 26.90 33.38 -23.86
C LEU A 8 27.05 31.87 -24.17
N GLY A 9 27.16 31.08 -23.14
CA GLY A 9 27.07 29.63 -23.25
C GLY A 9 25.60 29.20 -23.36
N THR A 10 25.19 28.86 -24.59
CA THR A 10 23.88 28.25 -24.87
C THR A 10 23.94 26.78 -24.40
N GLY A 11 23.53 26.53 -23.15
CA GLY A 11 23.39 25.19 -22.63
C GLY A 11 22.16 24.53 -23.26
N LEU A 12 22.38 23.60 -24.16
CA LEU A 12 21.39 22.70 -24.70
C LEU A 12 20.95 21.75 -23.59
N LEU A 13 19.80 22.02 -22.98
CA LEU A 13 19.10 21.08 -22.08
C LEU A 13 18.56 19.92 -22.93
N VAL A 14 19.38 18.85 -23.01
CA VAL A 14 18.88 17.56 -23.49
C VAL A 14 17.95 17.03 -22.42
N GLY A 15 16.65 17.30 -22.56
CA GLY A 15 15.61 16.66 -21.79
C GLY A 15 15.61 15.17 -22.11
N SER A 16 16.10 14.36 -21.20
CA SER A 16 15.86 12.92 -21.21
C SER A 16 14.37 12.72 -21.06
N ILE A 17 13.70 12.38 -22.15
CA ILE A 17 12.33 11.87 -22.11
C ILE A 17 12.47 10.47 -21.50
N ALA A 18 12.26 10.36 -20.18
CA ALA A 18 12.07 9.09 -19.52
C ALA A 18 10.72 8.57 -20.00
N CYS A 19 10.74 7.57 -20.87
CA CYS A 19 9.58 6.80 -21.30
C CYS A 19 9.02 6.03 -20.10
N GLY A 20 7.76 6.30 -19.77
CA GLY A 20 6.84 5.34 -19.14
C GLY A 20 7.14 5.03 -17.69
N GLY A 21 7.00 6.00 -16.79
CA GLY A 21 6.92 5.73 -15.36
C GLY A 21 5.74 6.48 -14.77
N GLY A 22 4.83 5.75 -14.14
CA GLY A 22 3.95 6.34 -13.14
C GLY A 22 4.78 6.97 -12.02
N PRO A 23 4.15 7.63 -11.06
CA PRO A 23 4.86 8.21 -9.92
C PRO A 23 5.70 7.13 -9.24
N ASP A 24 6.95 7.43 -8.99
CA ASP A 24 7.93 6.51 -8.38
C ASP A 24 7.75 6.53 -6.85
N TYR A 25 6.64 5.96 -6.41
CA TYR A 25 6.28 5.94 -4.98
C TYR A 25 7.23 5.07 -4.17
N GLU A 26 7.71 3.98 -4.74
CA GLU A 26 8.67 3.08 -4.11
C GLU A 26 9.99 3.79 -3.80
N ASP A 27 10.61 4.42 -4.80
CA ASP A 27 11.87 5.17 -4.62
C ASP A 27 11.71 6.35 -3.66
N GLN A 28 10.57 7.05 -3.70
CA GLN A 28 10.29 8.16 -2.78
C GLN A 28 10.14 7.67 -1.34
N ALA A 29 9.43 6.56 -1.13
CA ALA A 29 9.21 5.96 0.17
C ALA A 29 10.53 5.41 0.74
N ASN A 30 11.28 4.60 -0.01
CA ASN A 30 12.54 4.04 0.45
C ASN A 30 13.56 5.12 0.77
N LYS A 31 13.68 6.16 -0.04
CA LYS A 31 14.56 7.31 0.23
C LYS A 31 14.16 8.08 1.50
N ALA A 32 12.87 8.16 1.80
CA ALA A 32 12.40 8.80 3.01
C ALA A 32 12.68 7.96 4.26
N LEU A 33 12.56 6.62 4.16
CA LEU A 33 12.90 5.66 5.20
C LEU A 33 14.41 5.69 5.52
N ASP A 34 15.28 5.65 4.50
CA ASP A 34 16.74 5.78 4.65
C ASP A 34 17.11 7.10 5.35
N GLY A 35 16.50 8.21 4.92
CA GLY A 35 16.70 9.53 5.54
C GLY A 35 16.29 9.60 7.02
N ALA A 36 15.46 8.66 7.46
CA ALA A 36 14.99 8.55 8.85
C ALA A 36 15.77 7.51 9.67
N ASN A 37 16.80 6.87 9.09
CA ASN A 37 17.56 5.75 9.66
C ASN A 37 16.68 4.53 9.98
N LEU A 38 15.78 4.20 9.09
CA LEU A 38 14.94 3.00 9.15
C LEU A 38 15.38 1.98 8.08
N ASP A 39 16.68 1.71 8.01
CA ASP A 39 17.33 0.87 6.97
C ASP A 39 16.84 -0.59 6.96
N ALA A 40 16.16 -1.03 8.02
CA ALA A 40 15.56 -2.37 8.12
C ALA A 40 14.11 -2.42 7.61
N VAL A 41 13.60 -1.30 7.12
CA VAL A 41 12.24 -1.17 6.57
C VAL A 41 12.32 -0.89 5.08
N ASN A 42 11.49 -1.54 4.30
CA ASN A 42 11.40 -1.38 2.85
C ASN A 42 9.97 -1.02 2.45
N ALA A 43 9.85 -0.28 1.37
CA ALA A 43 8.58 0.01 0.72
C ALA A 43 8.57 -0.59 -0.68
N ASP A 44 7.49 -1.26 -1.04
CA ASP A 44 7.21 -1.83 -2.36
C ASP A 44 5.87 -1.28 -2.88
N TYR A 45 5.82 -0.85 -4.13
CA TYR A 45 4.60 -0.28 -4.72
C TYR A 45 3.91 -1.24 -5.65
N ASP A 46 2.74 -1.76 -5.25
CA ASP A 46 1.85 -2.47 -6.15
C ASP A 46 1.01 -1.50 -6.99
N ALA A 47 1.32 -1.42 -8.29
CA ALA A 47 0.63 -0.55 -9.22
C ALA A 47 -0.78 -1.02 -9.56
N SER A 48 -1.08 -2.32 -9.39
CA SER A 48 -2.40 -2.88 -9.68
C SER A 48 -3.42 -2.53 -8.59
N GLU A 49 -2.98 -2.48 -7.35
CA GLU A 49 -3.78 -2.13 -6.19
C GLU A 49 -3.65 -0.66 -5.80
N ARG A 50 -2.59 0.01 -6.28
CA ARG A 50 -2.18 1.37 -5.91
C ARG A 50 -1.90 1.49 -4.42
N VAL A 51 -1.21 0.48 -3.89
CA VAL A 51 -0.79 0.36 -2.49
C VAL A 51 0.72 0.35 -2.42
N VAL A 52 1.28 1.04 -1.43
CA VAL A 52 2.67 0.89 -0.99
C VAL A 52 2.68 0.00 0.25
N HIS A 53 3.26 -1.18 0.13
CA HIS A 53 3.48 -2.10 1.23
C HIS A 53 4.76 -1.73 1.95
N VAL A 54 4.68 -1.45 3.25
CA VAL A 54 5.83 -1.10 4.09
C VAL A 54 6.14 -2.29 4.97
N THR A 55 7.23 -2.97 4.70
CA THR A 55 7.64 -4.23 5.35
C THR A 55 8.98 -4.11 6.05
N GLY A 56 9.29 -5.03 6.94
CA GLY A 56 10.55 -5.07 7.68
C GLY A 56 10.35 -5.24 9.17
N THR A 57 11.45 -5.19 9.94
CA THR A 57 11.39 -5.40 11.39
C THR A 57 12.04 -4.24 12.11
N VAL A 58 11.34 -3.68 13.10
CA VAL A 58 11.80 -2.53 13.92
C VAL A 58 11.81 -2.89 15.42
N PRO A 59 12.60 -2.18 16.24
CA PRO A 59 12.70 -2.47 17.67
C PRO A 59 11.44 -2.14 18.48
N SER A 60 10.59 -1.23 18.01
CA SER A 60 9.48 -0.74 18.81
C SER A 60 8.25 -0.39 17.98
N GLU A 61 7.09 -0.39 18.62
CA GLU A 61 5.83 0.06 18.05
C GLU A 61 5.87 1.54 17.59
N VAL A 62 6.66 2.37 18.27
CA VAL A 62 6.87 3.77 17.88
C VAL A 62 7.59 3.86 16.54
N ASP A 63 8.60 2.99 16.32
CA ASP A 63 9.32 2.94 15.04
C ASP A 63 8.43 2.40 13.93
N ARG A 64 7.56 1.41 14.21
CA ARG A 64 6.57 0.91 13.26
C ARG A 64 5.61 2.02 12.80
N GLN A 65 5.03 2.76 13.73
CA GLN A 65 4.15 3.89 13.41
C GLN A 65 4.89 4.96 12.63
N ARG A 66 6.11 5.29 13.06
CA ARG A 66 6.96 6.28 12.39
C ARG A 66 7.27 5.89 10.94
N ALA A 67 7.52 4.61 10.66
CA ALA A 67 7.74 4.11 9.30
C ALA A 67 6.53 4.37 8.41
N GLY A 68 5.32 4.04 8.87
CA GLY A 68 4.08 4.33 8.17
C GLY A 68 3.89 5.81 7.88
N ASP A 69 4.01 6.66 8.90
CA ASP A 69 3.84 8.11 8.79
C ASP A 69 4.81 8.73 7.76
N ILE A 70 6.07 8.25 7.73
CA ILE A 70 7.09 8.71 6.77
C ILE A 70 6.70 8.35 5.35
N VAL A 71 6.25 7.12 5.10
CA VAL A 71 5.84 6.68 3.78
C VAL A 71 4.58 7.40 3.33
N GLU A 72 3.58 7.57 4.19
CA GLU A 72 2.37 8.35 3.88
C GLU A 72 2.70 9.78 3.43
N GLN A 73 3.63 10.43 4.14
CA GLN A 73 4.09 11.77 3.76
C GLN A 73 4.87 11.76 2.44
N ALA A 74 5.69 10.74 2.18
CA ALA A 74 6.48 10.63 0.96
C ALA A 74 5.59 10.44 -0.28
N VAL A 75 4.55 9.60 -0.19
CA VAL A 75 3.64 9.33 -1.32
C VAL A 75 2.56 10.41 -1.49
N ASN A 76 2.39 11.32 -0.52
CA ASN A 76 1.54 12.51 -0.59
C ASN A 76 0.12 12.22 -1.13
N ASN A 77 -0.56 11.22 -0.58
CA ASN A 77 -1.89 10.74 -0.99
C ASN A 77 -1.98 10.20 -2.44
N GLY A 78 -0.86 9.98 -3.12
CA GLY A 78 -0.83 9.41 -4.46
C GLY A 78 -1.06 7.91 -4.52
N ALA A 79 -0.76 7.21 -3.41
CA ALA A 79 -1.01 5.79 -3.19
C ALA A 79 -1.55 5.57 -1.77
N ARG A 80 -2.14 4.40 -1.52
CA ARG A 80 -2.46 3.96 -0.15
C ARG A 80 -1.20 3.35 0.47
N VAL A 81 -1.14 3.30 1.78
CA VAL A 81 -0.01 2.71 2.50
C VAL A 81 -0.54 1.58 3.39
N ALA A 82 0.03 0.40 3.23
CA ALA A 82 -0.16 -0.75 4.11
C ALA A 82 1.09 -0.90 4.98
N ASN A 83 0.98 -0.57 6.27
CA ASN A 83 2.11 -0.65 7.20
C ASN A 83 2.19 -2.03 7.86
N GLU A 84 2.88 -2.93 7.20
CA GLU A 84 3.06 -4.34 7.57
C GLU A 84 4.35 -4.58 8.39
N VAL A 85 4.99 -3.51 8.85
CA VAL A 85 6.22 -3.59 9.64
C VAL A 85 6.02 -4.38 10.93
N THR A 86 6.91 -5.34 11.19
CA THR A 86 6.93 -6.19 12.39
C THR A 86 7.76 -5.54 13.50
N VAL A 87 7.34 -5.70 14.74
CA VAL A 87 8.13 -5.28 15.92
C VAL A 87 8.93 -6.46 16.43
N ALA A 88 10.25 -6.30 16.60
CA ALA A 88 11.14 -7.34 17.08
C ALA A 88 10.67 -7.91 18.44
N GLY A 89 10.59 -9.25 18.54
CA GLY A 89 10.07 -9.95 19.72
C GLY A 89 8.60 -10.37 19.60
N GLY A 90 7.90 -10.03 18.53
CA GLY A 90 6.65 -10.66 18.11
C GLY A 90 6.94 -12.09 17.57
N HIS A 91 6.00 -12.99 17.79
CA HIS A 91 6.12 -14.37 17.30
C HIS A 91 5.78 -14.42 15.81
N GLU A 92 6.77 -14.33 14.92
CA GLU A 92 6.57 -14.36 13.45
C GLU A 92 5.81 -15.62 12.98
N GLU A 93 6.17 -16.80 13.47
CA GLU A 93 5.49 -18.06 13.10
C GLU A 93 4.01 -18.12 13.51
N ILE A 94 3.62 -17.41 14.60
CA ILE A 94 2.23 -17.33 15.03
C ILE A 94 1.47 -16.28 14.21
N ALA A 95 2.15 -15.25 13.72
CA ALA A 95 1.54 -14.22 12.90
C ALA A 95 1.07 -14.78 11.54
N ASP A 96 1.90 -15.55 10.86
CA ASP A 96 1.57 -16.15 9.55
C ASP A 96 0.37 -17.09 9.65
N ASP A 97 0.28 -17.94 10.69
CA ASP A 97 -0.88 -18.82 10.92
C ASP A 97 -2.16 -18.02 11.24
N LEU A 98 -2.03 -16.87 11.92
CA LEU A 98 -3.16 -15.99 12.22
C LEU A 98 -3.63 -15.23 10.98
N ASP A 99 -2.71 -14.75 10.14
CA ASP A 99 -3.01 -14.00 8.93
C ASP A 99 -3.78 -14.86 7.90
N GLY A 100 -3.32 -16.09 7.64
CA GLY A 100 -4.06 -17.05 6.81
C GLY A 100 -5.44 -17.41 7.37
N GLY A 101 -5.57 -17.42 8.69
CA GLY A 101 -6.85 -17.57 9.37
C GLY A 101 -7.77 -16.36 9.16
N ILE A 102 -7.25 -15.14 9.19
CA ILE A 102 -7.99 -13.90 8.92
C ILE A 102 -8.53 -13.90 7.49
N GLU A 103 -7.68 -14.17 6.50
CA GLU A 103 -8.06 -14.23 5.08
C GLU A 103 -9.21 -15.22 4.87
N THR A 104 -9.04 -16.45 5.32
CA THR A 104 -10.06 -17.51 5.17
C THR A 104 -11.40 -17.11 5.79
N ARG A 105 -11.39 -16.47 6.96
CA ARG A 105 -12.64 -16.02 7.60
C ARG A 105 -13.30 -14.88 6.85
N LEU A 106 -12.53 -13.94 6.32
CA LEU A 106 -13.06 -12.83 5.53
C LEU A 106 -13.63 -13.31 4.19
N GLU A 107 -12.93 -14.20 3.49
CA GLU A 107 -13.44 -14.83 2.26
C GLU A 107 -14.76 -15.55 2.51
N ASN A 108 -14.86 -16.38 3.55
CA ASN A 108 -16.10 -17.07 3.92
C ASN A 108 -17.24 -16.08 4.23
N ARG A 109 -16.95 -14.95 4.87
CA ARG A 109 -17.97 -13.92 5.16
C ARG A 109 -18.47 -13.24 3.89
N VAL A 110 -17.60 -12.99 2.92
CA VAL A 110 -17.98 -12.46 1.60
C VAL A 110 -18.82 -13.47 0.84
N GLU A 111 -18.44 -14.75 0.83
CA GLU A 111 -19.18 -15.82 0.14
C GLU A 111 -20.59 -16.04 0.70
N LEU A 112 -20.77 -15.84 2.01
CA LEU A 112 -22.06 -15.93 2.67
C LEU A 112 -22.93 -14.67 2.50
N ASP A 113 -22.36 -13.56 2.05
CA ASP A 113 -23.11 -12.31 1.84
C ASP A 113 -23.77 -12.29 0.46
N PRO A 114 -25.12 -12.23 0.37
CA PRO A 114 -25.83 -12.30 -0.91
C PRO A 114 -25.47 -11.18 -1.90
N THR A 115 -24.94 -10.05 -1.42
CA THR A 115 -24.60 -8.89 -2.26
C THR A 115 -23.13 -8.87 -2.66
N LEU A 116 -22.27 -9.57 -1.91
CA LEU A 116 -20.81 -9.54 -2.12
C LEU A 116 -20.27 -10.82 -2.76
N LYS A 117 -20.93 -11.97 -2.61
CA LYS A 117 -20.46 -13.29 -3.03
C LYS A 117 -20.12 -13.43 -4.53
N ASP A 118 -20.73 -12.61 -5.37
CA ASP A 118 -20.53 -12.63 -6.81
C ASP A 118 -19.54 -11.53 -7.26
N GLN A 119 -18.87 -10.86 -6.30
CA GLN A 119 -17.90 -9.81 -6.57
C GLN A 119 -16.47 -10.37 -6.51
N GLU A 120 -15.57 -9.74 -7.28
CA GLU A 120 -14.15 -10.05 -7.24
C GLU A 120 -13.51 -9.27 -6.06
N ILE A 121 -13.44 -9.89 -4.89
CA ILE A 121 -12.84 -9.32 -3.67
C ILE A 121 -11.77 -10.29 -3.21
N SER A 122 -10.58 -9.77 -2.95
CA SER A 122 -9.45 -10.50 -2.39
C SER A 122 -8.99 -9.84 -1.10
N PHE A 123 -8.51 -10.65 -0.19
CA PHE A 123 -7.91 -10.22 1.08
C PHE A 123 -6.49 -10.75 1.14
N ASP A 124 -5.58 -9.90 1.53
CA ASP A 124 -4.18 -10.24 1.82
C ASP A 124 -3.88 -9.71 3.23
N ALA A 125 -3.54 -10.60 4.13
CA ALA A 125 -3.24 -10.27 5.51
C ALA A 125 -1.77 -10.48 5.80
N ASN A 126 -1.15 -9.46 6.39
CA ASN A 126 0.25 -9.52 6.80
C ASN A 126 0.43 -8.80 8.14
N ASN A 127 0.90 -9.51 9.16
CA ASN A 127 1.04 -9.01 10.53
C ASN A 127 -0.25 -8.34 11.08
N GLY A 128 -1.42 -8.86 10.72
CA GLY A 128 -2.72 -8.32 11.10
C GLY A 128 -3.13 -7.05 10.33
N VAL A 129 -2.37 -6.63 9.33
CA VAL A 129 -2.78 -5.59 8.37
C VAL A 129 -3.46 -6.27 7.19
N VAL A 130 -4.71 -5.93 6.90
CA VAL A 130 -5.47 -6.52 5.81
C VAL A 130 -5.54 -5.54 4.65
N THR A 131 -4.98 -5.92 3.51
CA THR A 131 -5.18 -5.21 2.24
C THR A 131 -6.37 -5.85 1.51
N ILE A 132 -7.36 -5.03 1.15
CA ILE A 132 -8.56 -5.46 0.42
C ILE A 132 -8.44 -4.94 -1.00
N SER A 133 -8.44 -5.84 -1.97
CA SER A 133 -8.36 -5.51 -3.39
C SER A 133 -9.51 -6.08 -4.20
N GLY A 134 -9.66 -5.59 -5.44
CA GLY A 134 -10.71 -6.02 -6.36
C GLY A 134 -11.72 -4.94 -6.69
N ARG A 135 -12.95 -5.36 -7.02
CA ARG A 135 -13.98 -4.42 -7.49
C ARG A 135 -15.34 -4.70 -6.87
N VAL A 136 -16.06 -3.62 -6.52
CA VAL A 136 -17.42 -3.68 -6.02
C VAL A 136 -18.33 -2.66 -6.76
N PRO A 137 -19.65 -2.92 -6.86
CA PRO A 137 -20.56 -2.07 -7.61
C PRO A 137 -20.75 -0.67 -7.01
N THR A 138 -20.74 -0.55 -5.68
CA THR A 138 -21.10 0.70 -5.00
C THR A 138 -20.10 1.10 -3.91
N VAL A 139 -20.08 2.38 -3.58
CA VAL A 139 -19.31 2.90 -2.42
C VAL A 139 -19.78 2.24 -1.11
N SER A 140 -21.07 1.98 -0.99
CA SER A 140 -21.65 1.32 0.20
C SER A 140 -21.13 -0.11 0.36
N ASP A 141 -20.94 -0.85 -0.74
CA ASP A 141 -20.33 -2.18 -0.69
C ASP A 141 -18.86 -2.11 -0.28
N LYS A 142 -18.12 -1.14 -0.79
CA LYS A 142 -16.73 -0.88 -0.39
C LYS A 142 -16.60 -0.59 1.11
N GLU A 143 -17.44 0.28 1.66
CA GLU A 143 -17.47 0.61 3.09
C GLU A 143 -17.89 -0.59 3.94
N ARG A 144 -18.79 -1.41 3.43
CA ARG A 144 -19.26 -2.62 4.09
C ARG A 144 -18.17 -3.67 4.21
N VAL A 145 -17.41 -3.91 3.14
CA VAL A 145 -16.27 -4.85 3.17
C VAL A 145 -15.20 -4.35 4.12
N GLU A 146 -14.89 -3.06 4.13
CA GLU A 146 -13.94 -2.48 5.07
C GLU A 146 -14.38 -2.66 6.53
N THR A 147 -15.65 -2.39 6.82
CA THR A 147 -16.21 -2.60 8.16
C THR A 147 -16.15 -4.06 8.59
N MET A 148 -16.41 -4.98 7.65
CA MET A 148 -16.29 -6.41 7.85
C MET A 148 -14.86 -6.79 8.24
N ALA A 149 -13.87 -6.31 7.51
CA ALA A 149 -12.46 -6.58 7.78
C ALA A 149 -12.00 -5.98 9.12
N ARG A 150 -12.36 -4.73 9.41
CA ARG A 150 -12.02 -4.07 10.69
C ARG A 150 -12.64 -4.75 11.92
N SER A 151 -13.74 -5.49 11.73
CA SER A 151 -14.40 -6.22 12.82
C SER A 151 -13.86 -7.63 13.06
N GLU A 152 -12.95 -8.09 12.21
CA GLU A 152 -12.39 -9.44 12.29
C GLU A 152 -11.33 -9.54 13.39
N GLU A 153 -11.37 -10.66 14.15
CA GLU A 153 -10.41 -10.89 15.23
C GLU A 153 -8.99 -11.07 14.67
N GLY A 154 -8.03 -10.35 15.25
CA GLY A 154 -6.62 -10.35 14.83
C GLY A 154 -6.27 -9.22 13.86
N VAL A 155 -7.25 -8.54 13.27
CA VAL A 155 -7.01 -7.40 12.39
C VAL A 155 -6.62 -6.17 13.20
N ARG A 156 -5.46 -5.60 12.88
CA ARG A 156 -4.93 -4.38 13.50
C ARG A 156 -5.23 -3.15 12.66
N ASP A 157 -5.15 -3.29 11.34
CA ASP A 157 -5.41 -2.20 10.39
C ASP A 157 -5.96 -2.75 9.07
N VAL A 158 -6.60 -1.87 8.28
CA VAL A 158 -7.21 -2.24 7.00
C VAL A 158 -6.87 -1.18 5.94
N THR A 159 -6.25 -1.63 4.86
CA THR A 159 -6.00 -0.85 3.65
C THR A 159 -7.02 -1.23 2.58
N ASN A 160 -7.99 -0.36 2.30
CA ASN A 160 -9.07 -0.65 1.36
C ASN A 160 -8.76 -0.12 -0.04
N ALA A 161 -8.20 -0.98 -0.90
CA ALA A 161 -7.86 -0.71 -2.29
C ALA A 161 -9.00 -1.06 -3.30
N LEU A 162 -10.20 -1.45 -2.83
CA LEU A 162 -11.33 -1.75 -3.71
C LEU A 162 -11.64 -0.61 -4.67
N GLU A 163 -11.81 -0.94 -5.93
CA GLU A 163 -12.35 -0.02 -6.94
C GLU A 163 -13.87 -0.06 -6.93
N VAL A 164 -14.50 1.11 -7.13
CA VAL A 164 -15.96 1.20 -7.29
C VAL A 164 -16.29 1.33 -8.76
N GLY A 165 -17.04 0.38 -9.28
CA GLY A 165 -17.48 0.37 -10.67
C GLY A 165 -18.32 -0.84 -10.97
N ALA A 166 -19.12 -0.81 -12.05
CA ALA A 166 -19.91 -1.96 -12.46
C ALA A 166 -19.00 -3.16 -12.72
N SER A 167 -19.20 -4.26 -11.98
CA SER A 167 -18.61 -5.55 -12.33
C SER A 167 -19.01 -5.91 -13.75
N THR A 168 -18.04 -6.05 -14.64
CA THR A 168 -18.26 -6.67 -15.96
C THR A 168 -18.31 -8.17 -15.78
N VAL A 169 -19.27 -8.68 -15.00
CA VAL A 169 -19.61 -10.11 -15.04
C VAL A 169 -20.23 -10.34 -16.41
N GLY A 170 -19.43 -10.95 -17.30
CA GLY A 170 -19.83 -11.28 -18.64
C GLY A 170 -21.09 -12.12 -18.61
N SER A 171 -22.15 -11.58 -19.20
CA SER A 171 -23.34 -12.36 -19.57
C SER A 171 -22.89 -13.51 -20.46
N ARG A 172 -23.01 -14.72 -19.98
CA ARG A 172 -23.05 -15.94 -20.79
C ARG A 172 -24.46 -16.40 -20.97
#